data_00b5f521c02998ce0d5e679ed86b2c28
#
_entry.id   00b5f521c02998ce0d5e679ed86b2c28
#
_cell.length_a   1.000
_cell.length_b   1.000
_cell.length_c   1.000
_cell.angle_alpha   90.00
_cell.angle_beta   90.00
_cell.angle_gamma   90.00
#
_symmetry.space_group_name_H-M   'P 1'
#
loop_
_entity.id
_entity.type
_entity.pdbx_description
1 polymer ?
#
loop_
_entity_poly.entity_id
_entity_poly.type
_entity_poly.pdbx_seq_one_letter_code
_entity_poly.pdbx_strand_id
1 'polypeptide(L)'
;MGPFATQILADLGADVVKVEPPEGDVLRHIAPMRHPAMGHIFLHHNRNKRSLVLDLKRAPGRDALLRLAGKADVLVYNVRPQAMARLKLGYEDVAAVNPRIIYVGAYGYGEGGTYAGQPAYDDLIQGMVALPSILVDAGAAQPRFVPTAICDRITGLAAVNAVTAALYFRSRTGKGQAVEVPMFETVAHMVLADHMGGRTFDPPEGRSGYGRMLAPHRAPYATKDGYVCVLIYNDKHWRRFFALIGREDMFESDARFSTQEARSRNIAAVYAFVAEQIATRTSAEWLRLLKEADIPVTPLNSVDELIDDPHLAAAGFFVSASHPSEGSLRLMAAPGSWSQAPRAELRPAPRLGEHSAEILREAGYTPAEIEAMIAGGVTLTDRKA
;
A
#
# COMPACT_ATOMS: atom_id res chain seq x y z
N MET A 1 5.58 -3.92 2.74
CA MET A 1 5.51 -2.69 3.56
C MET A 1 6.68 -1.75 3.28
N GLY A 2 7.86 -1.99 3.85
CA GLY A 2 9.02 -1.10 3.81
C GLY A 2 9.42 -0.60 2.42
N PRO A 3 9.59 -1.47 1.41
CA PRO A 3 9.91 -1.02 0.06
C PRO A 3 8.89 -0.06 -0.54
N PHE A 4 7.60 -0.27 -0.28
CA PHE A 4 6.54 0.62 -0.74
C PHE A 4 6.56 1.97 0.00
N ALA A 5 6.69 1.97 1.33
CA ALA A 5 6.80 3.19 2.11
C ALA A 5 8.00 4.05 1.67
N THR A 6 9.16 3.42 1.54
CA THR A 6 10.40 4.13 1.16
C THR A 6 10.42 4.54 -0.32
N GLN A 7 9.67 3.86 -1.20
CA GLN A 7 9.44 4.32 -2.57
C GLN A 7 8.62 5.62 -2.58
N ILE A 8 7.55 5.72 -1.77
CA ILE A 8 6.75 6.94 -1.67
C ILE A 8 7.61 8.10 -1.14
N LEU A 9 8.41 7.85 -0.10
CA LEU A 9 9.32 8.89 0.43
C LEU A 9 10.35 9.33 -0.62
N ALA A 10 10.88 8.40 -1.43
CA ALA A 10 11.79 8.72 -2.52
C ALA A 10 11.10 9.53 -3.64
N ASP A 11 9.84 9.21 -3.97
CA ASP A 11 9.03 9.99 -4.92
C ASP A 11 8.72 11.39 -4.40
N LEU A 12 8.72 11.58 -3.08
CA LEU A 12 8.60 12.88 -2.41
C LEU A 12 9.93 13.65 -2.27
N GLY A 13 11.03 13.10 -2.78
CA GLY A 13 12.34 13.74 -2.83
C GLY A 13 13.34 13.30 -1.76
N ALA A 14 13.03 12.29 -0.95
CA ALA A 14 14.02 11.73 -0.02
C ALA A 14 15.14 10.99 -0.77
N ASP A 15 16.39 11.17 -0.34
CA ASP A 15 17.50 10.31 -0.75
C ASP A 15 17.43 8.99 0.03
N VAL A 16 17.01 7.94 -0.64
CA VAL A 16 16.78 6.63 -0.02
C VAL A 16 17.89 5.65 -0.37
N VAL A 17 18.67 5.28 0.63
CA VAL A 17 19.64 4.19 0.55
C VAL A 17 18.95 2.89 0.99
N LYS A 18 18.82 1.96 0.06
CA LYS A 18 18.34 0.61 0.34
C LYS A 18 19.53 -0.28 0.71
N VAL A 19 19.58 -0.69 1.98
CA VAL A 19 20.57 -1.65 2.45
C VAL A 19 20.04 -3.06 2.28
N GLU A 20 20.79 -3.90 1.60
CA GLU A 20 20.43 -5.27 1.23
C GLU A 20 21.50 -6.26 1.69
N PRO A 21 21.13 -7.51 2.04
CA PRO A 21 22.13 -8.57 2.24
C PRO A 21 22.80 -8.93 0.89
N PRO A 22 23.90 -9.70 0.89
CA PRO A 22 24.58 -10.11 -0.34
C PRO A 22 23.68 -10.85 -1.35
N GLU A 23 22.64 -11.53 -0.87
CA GLU A 23 21.66 -12.25 -1.69
C GLU A 23 20.61 -11.31 -2.31
N GLY A 24 20.53 -10.06 -1.86
CA GLY A 24 19.52 -9.09 -2.24
C GLY A 24 18.16 -9.29 -1.56
N ASP A 25 17.25 -8.37 -1.85
CA ASP A 25 15.85 -8.43 -1.42
C ASP A 25 15.11 -9.58 -2.15
N VAL A 26 14.25 -10.30 -1.45
CA VAL A 26 13.42 -11.39 -2.03
C VAL A 26 12.57 -10.91 -3.20
N LEU A 27 12.14 -9.64 -3.22
CA LEU A 27 11.37 -9.06 -4.32
C LEU A 27 12.15 -9.03 -5.65
N ARG A 28 13.48 -9.07 -5.60
CA ARG A 28 14.33 -9.14 -6.79
C ARG A 28 14.09 -10.41 -7.61
N HIS A 29 13.67 -11.49 -6.94
CA HIS A 29 13.54 -12.83 -7.51
C HIS A 29 12.11 -13.20 -7.91
N ILE A 30 11.15 -12.28 -7.80
CA ILE A 30 9.75 -12.53 -8.17
C ILE A 30 9.55 -12.28 -9.67
N ALA A 31 9.28 -13.36 -10.42
CA ALA A 31 8.98 -13.30 -11.85
C ALA A 31 7.64 -12.59 -12.14
N PRO A 32 7.46 -12.02 -13.36
CA PRO A 32 8.38 -12.01 -14.47
C PRO A 32 9.58 -11.09 -14.30
N MET A 33 10.70 -11.43 -14.93
CA MET A 33 11.93 -10.63 -14.96
C MET A 33 12.66 -10.86 -16.29
N ARG A 34 13.35 -9.85 -16.81
CA ARG A 34 14.20 -10.00 -18.01
C ARG A 34 15.58 -10.54 -17.64
N HIS A 35 16.17 -9.99 -16.60
CA HIS A 35 17.47 -10.42 -16.09
C HIS A 35 17.34 -10.87 -14.62
N PRO A 36 18.25 -11.74 -14.16
CA PRO A 36 18.26 -12.20 -12.77
C PRO A 36 18.30 -11.03 -11.78
N ALA A 37 17.60 -11.17 -10.66
CA ALA A 37 17.51 -10.17 -9.58
C ALA A 37 16.84 -8.82 -9.95
N MET A 38 16.06 -8.79 -11.06
CA MET A 38 15.31 -7.61 -11.49
C MET A 38 13.80 -7.91 -11.64
N GLY A 39 13.21 -8.53 -10.63
CA GLY A 39 11.79 -8.88 -10.60
C GLY A 39 10.86 -7.65 -10.73
N HIS A 40 9.72 -7.83 -11.40
CA HIS A 40 8.79 -6.73 -11.71
C HIS A 40 8.31 -5.96 -10.47
N ILE A 41 8.02 -6.65 -9.35
CA ILE A 41 7.62 -6.00 -8.10
C ILE A 41 8.77 -5.15 -7.54
N PHE A 42 10.01 -5.67 -7.64
CA PHE A 42 11.19 -4.92 -7.21
C PHE A 42 11.35 -3.63 -8.03
N LEU A 43 11.19 -3.69 -9.35
CA LEU A 43 11.30 -2.55 -10.26
C LEU A 43 10.30 -1.44 -9.90
N HIS A 44 9.06 -1.80 -9.55
CA HIS A 44 8.04 -0.82 -9.19
C HIS A 44 8.24 -0.20 -7.80
N HIS A 45 8.72 -0.99 -6.82
CA HIS A 45 8.81 -0.52 -5.43
C HIS A 45 10.16 0.02 -5.01
N ASN A 46 11.17 0.00 -5.91
CA ASN A 46 12.52 0.46 -5.56
C ASN A 46 13.07 1.53 -6.52
N ARG A 47 12.22 2.14 -7.35
CA ARG A 47 12.60 3.33 -8.12
C ARG A 47 13.02 4.47 -7.18
N ASN A 48 13.84 5.37 -7.67
CA ASN A 48 14.38 6.53 -6.95
C ASN A 48 15.27 6.19 -5.74
N LYS A 49 15.69 4.91 -5.59
CA LYS A 49 16.58 4.48 -4.50
C LYS A 49 18.00 4.24 -4.99
N ARG A 50 18.94 4.28 -4.07
CA ARG A 50 20.33 3.81 -4.24
C ARG A 50 20.51 2.48 -3.52
N SER A 51 21.13 1.47 -4.14
CA SER A 51 21.37 0.15 -3.54
C SER A 51 22.76 0.06 -2.93
N LEU A 52 22.80 -0.34 -1.68
CA LEU A 52 24.00 -0.68 -0.92
C LEU A 52 23.88 -2.10 -0.41
N VAL A 53 24.86 -2.95 -0.72
CA VAL A 53 24.96 -4.29 -0.13
C VAL A 53 25.82 -4.25 1.12
N LEU A 54 25.30 -4.79 2.23
CA LEU A 54 26.04 -5.00 3.47
C LEU A 54 25.66 -6.32 4.12
N ASP A 55 26.65 -7.16 4.43
CA ASP A 55 26.45 -8.29 5.34
C ASP A 55 26.45 -7.79 6.79
N LEU A 56 25.26 -7.49 7.31
CA LEU A 56 25.07 -6.97 8.67
C LEU A 56 25.36 -8.00 9.77
N LYS A 57 25.53 -9.28 9.46
CA LYS A 57 25.95 -10.30 10.42
C LYS A 57 27.43 -10.15 10.77
N ARG A 58 28.20 -9.45 9.94
CA ARG A 58 29.62 -9.20 10.11
C ARG A 58 29.86 -7.79 10.68
N ALA A 59 30.84 -7.68 11.57
CA ALA A 59 31.13 -6.39 12.23
C ALA A 59 31.40 -5.24 11.24
N PRO A 60 32.22 -5.39 10.17
CA PRO A 60 32.45 -4.27 9.26
C PRO A 60 31.17 -3.81 8.52
N GLY A 61 30.24 -4.71 8.21
CA GLY A 61 28.97 -4.37 7.57
C GLY A 61 28.05 -3.60 8.54
N ARG A 62 27.96 -4.06 9.78
CA ARG A 62 27.21 -3.35 10.83
C ARG A 62 27.80 -1.97 11.12
N ASP A 63 29.13 -1.85 11.24
CA ASP A 63 29.81 -0.59 11.52
C ASP A 63 29.59 0.41 10.37
N ALA A 64 29.53 -0.07 9.13
CA ALA A 64 29.20 0.75 7.97
C ALA A 64 27.76 1.28 8.06
N LEU A 65 26.80 0.46 8.45
CA LEU A 65 25.41 0.92 8.65
C LEU A 65 25.32 1.97 9.77
N LEU A 66 26.03 1.79 10.89
CA LEU A 66 26.05 2.76 11.99
C LEU A 66 26.69 4.10 11.56
N ARG A 67 27.76 4.09 10.76
CA ARG A 67 28.33 5.32 10.19
C ARG A 67 27.34 6.06 9.29
N LEU A 68 26.59 5.34 8.46
CA LEU A 68 25.53 5.91 7.63
C LEU A 68 24.40 6.47 8.50
N ALA A 69 23.94 5.72 9.50
CA ALA A 69 22.90 6.14 10.44
C ALA A 69 23.28 7.42 11.19
N GLY A 70 24.56 7.63 11.47
CA GLY A 70 25.08 8.87 12.05
C GLY A 70 24.79 10.14 11.23
N LYS A 71 24.54 10.00 9.95
CA LYS A 71 24.22 11.10 9.02
C LYS A 71 22.77 11.06 8.50
N ALA A 72 22.05 9.98 8.74
CA ALA A 72 20.70 9.78 8.23
C ALA A 72 19.65 10.53 9.07
N ASP A 73 18.59 10.97 8.43
CA ASP A 73 17.42 11.53 9.11
C ASP A 73 16.51 10.45 9.65
N VAL A 74 16.36 9.36 8.90
CA VAL A 74 15.41 8.28 9.17
C VAL A 74 16.06 6.93 8.88
N LEU A 75 15.85 5.97 9.76
CA LEU A 75 16.13 4.55 9.51
C LEU A 75 14.80 3.81 9.53
N VAL A 76 14.45 3.15 8.42
CA VAL A 76 13.24 2.30 8.31
C VAL A 76 13.67 0.84 8.18
N TYR A 77 13.06 -0.02 8.97
CA TYR A 77 13.28 -1.47 8.86
C TYR A 77 11.92 -2.22 8.93
N ASN A 78 11.89 -3.41 8.31
CA ASN A 78 10.71 -4.26 8.29
C ASN A 78 11.00 -5.73 8.67
N VAL A 79 12.11 -5.96 9.32
CA VAL A 79 12.43 -7.23 9.99
C VAL A 79 11.94 -7.19 11.43
N ARG A 80 11.91 -8.33 12.12
CA ARG A 80 11.50 -8.37 13.52
C ARG A 80 12.45 -7.59 14.42
N PRO A 81 11.97 -6.84 15.44
CA PRO A 81 12.82 -6.09 16.36
C PRO A 81 13.93 -6.91 17.01
N GLN A 82 13.65 -8.18 17.37
CA GLN A 82 14.63 -9.12 17.92
C GLN A 82 15.77 -9.42 16.94
N ALA A 83 15.54 -9.33 15.63
CA ALA A 83 16.61 -9.46 14.64
C ALA A 83 17.52 -8.24 14.64
N MET A 84 16.95 -7.02 14.72
CA MET A 84 17.73 -5.79 14.86
C MET A 84 18.55 -5.78 16.15
N ALA A 85 17.96 -6.21 17.27
CA ALA A 85 18.67 -6.33 18.55
C ALA A 85 19.85 -7.31 18.48
N ARG A 86 19.67 -8.49 17.87
CA ARG A 86 20.77 -9.47 17.67
C ARG A 86 21.90 -8.92 16.81
N LEU A 87 21.57 -8.06 15.85
CA LEU A 87 22.55 -7.36 15.00
C LEU A 87 23.22 -6.18 15.74
N LYS A 88 22.79 -5.83 16.95
CA LYS A 88 23.20 -4.60 17.65
C LYS A 88 22.92 -3.35 16.81
N LEU A 89 21.74 -3.29 16.25
CA LEU A 89 21.17 -2.22 15.42
C LEU A 89 19.80 -1.81 15.95
N GLY A 90 19.51 -2.05 17.21
CA GLY A 90 18.31 -1.56 17.89
C GLY A 90 18.31 -0.05 18.03
N TYR A 91 17.19 0.51 18.50
CA TYR A 91 17.07 1.96 18.64
C TYR A 91 18.19 2.59 19.46
N GLU A 92 18.52 1.99 20.61
CA GLU A 92 19.57 2.50 21.50
C GLU A 92 20.95 2.50 20.83
N ASP A 93 21.28 1.44 20.08
CA ASP A 93 22.53 1.33 19.34
C ASP A 93 22.66 2.44 18.28
N VAL A 94 21.56 2.71 17.55
CA VAL A 94 21.52 3.72 16.48
C VAL A 94 21.45 5.12 17.07
N ALA A 95 20.66 5.34 18.13
CA ALA A 95 20.55 6.61 18.82
C ALA A 95 21.86 7.06 19.48
N ALA A 96 22.70 6.09 19.90
CA ALA A 96 24.03 6.39 20.44
C ALA A 96 24.94 7.11 19.42
N VAL A 97 24.80 6.82 18.12
CA VAL A 97 25.56 7.49 17.05
C VAL A 97 24.81 8.67 16.43
N ASN A 98 23.46 8.70 16.58
CA ASN A 98 22.62 9.78 16.09
C ASN A 98 21.38 9.98 16.98
N PRO A 99 21.44 10.81 18.02
CA PRO A 99 20.30 11.02 18.92
C PRO A 99 19.12 11.74 18.27
N ARG A 100 19.27 12.23 17.04
CA ARG A 100 18.21 12.87 16.26
C ARG A 100 17.54 11.93 15.26
N ILE A 101 17.95 10.66 15.20
CA ILE A 101 17.40 9.68 14.24
C ILE A 101 15.91 9.44 14.48
N ILE A 102 15.14 9.36 13.41
CA ILE A 102 13.80 8.78 13.43
C ILE A 102 13.95 7.30 13.07
N TYR A 103 13.72 6.43 14.04
CA TYR A 103 13.93 4.99 13.91
C TYR A 103 12.58 4.28 13.79
N VAL A 104 12.21 3.85 12.58
CA VAL A 104 10.86 3.35 12.26
C VAL A 104 10.89 1.85 12.00
N GLY A 105 10.19 1.10 12.84
CA GLY A 105 9.95 -0.32 12.66
C GLY A 105 8.55 -0.57 12.07
N ALA A 106 8.49 -1.18 10.87
CA ALA A 106 7.23 -1.62 10.26
C ALA A 106 7.23 -3.15 10.16
N TYR A 107 6.53 -3.84 11.06
CA TYR A 107 6.56 -5.30 11.20
C TYR A 107 5.19 -5.86 11.61
N GLY A 108 5.08 -7.17 11.80
CA GLY A 108 3.80 -7.87 11.89
C GLY A 108 2.92 -7.47 13.06
N TYR A 109 3.44 -7.55 14.29
CA TYR A 109 2.68 -7.35 15.54
C TYR A 109 3.43 -6.42 16.47
N GLY A 110 2.71 -5.56 17.17
CA GLY A 110 3.27 -4.65 18.16
C GLY A 110 3.97 -5.37 19.31
N GLU A 111 5.06 -4.80 19.80
CA GLU A 111 5.87 -5.43 20.87
C GLU A 111 5.16 -5.48 22.22
N GLY A 112 4.10 -4.68 22.42
CA GLY A 112 3.27 -4.72 23.64
C GLY A 112 2.19 -5.80 23.66
N GLY A 113 2.02 -6.56 22.57
CA GLY A 113 0.97 -7.57 22.44
C GLY A 113 1.44 -9.01 22.62
N THR A 114 0.49 -9.94 22.80
CA THR A 114 0.78 -11.38 22.97
C THR A 114 1.39 -12.06 21.75
N TYR A 115 1.31 -11.41 20.57
CA TYR A 115 1.87 -11.90 19.31
C TYR A 115 3.24 -11.30 18.99
N ALA A 116 3.82 -10.52 19.91
CA ALA A 116 5.13 -9.90 19.75
C ALA A 116 6.18 -10.91 19.26
N GLY A 117 6.95 -10.53 18.25
CA GLY A 117 8.00 -11.37 17.67
C GLY A 117 7.53 -12.54 16.80
N GLN A 118 6.24 -12.80 16.66
CA GLN A 118 5.75 -13.84 15.73
C GLN A 118 5.98 -13.45 14.26
N PRO A 119 6.20 -14.44 13.37
CA PRO A 119 6.30 -14.18 11.95
C PRO A 119 4.95 -13.72 11.39
N ALA A 120 4.97 -12.73 10.50
CA ALA A 120 3.79 -12.21 9.85
C ALA A 120 4.09 -11.93 8.37
N TYR A 121 3.11 -12.19 7.54
CA TYR A 121 3.05 -11.86 6.12
C TYR A 121 1.65 -11.36 5.80
N ASP A 122 1.48 -10.72 4.67
CA ASP A 122 0.22 -10.10 4.25
C ASP A 122 -0.99 -11.01 4.41
N ASP A 123 -0.93 -12.23 3.84
CA ASP A 123 -2.03 -13.20 3.88
C ASP A 123 -2.41 -13.61 5.31
N LEU A 124 -1.41 -13.81 6.18
CA LEU A 124 -1.66 -14.16 7.58
C LEU A 124 -2.39 -13.03 8.31
N ILE A 125 -1.98 -11.80 8.06
CA ILE A 125 -2.65 -10.64 8.65
C ILE A 125 -4.03 -10.44 8.05
N GLN A 126 -4.26 -10.63 6.75
CA GLN A 126 -5.60 -10.64 6.17
C GLN A 126 -6.53 -11.60 6.94
N GLY A 127 -6.05 -12.82 7.24
CA GLY A 127 -6.80 -13.79 8.05
C GLY A 127 -7.09 -13.28 9.45
N MET A 128 -6.09 -12.73 10.13
CA MET A 128 -6.19 -12.25 11.51
C MET A 128 -7.11 -11.03 11.67
N VAL A 129 -7.22 -10.17 10.65
CA VAL A 129 -8.11 -9.00 10.64
C VAL A 129 -9.47 -9.29 10.01
N ALA A 130 -9.81 -10.56 9.83
CA ALA A 130 -11.11 -11.05 9.37
C ALA A 130 -11.49 -10.68 7.92
N LEU A 131 -10.58 -10.20 7.07
CA LEU A 131 -10.92 -9.87 5.68
C LEU A 131 -11.54 -11.04 4.90
N PRO A 132 -11.00 -12.29 4.95
CA PRO A 132 -11.63 -13.43 4.29
C PRO A 132 -13.02 -13.77 4.83
N SER A 133 -13.25 -13.61 6.15
CA SER A 133 -14.55 -13.87 6.78
C SER A 133 -15.58 -12.80 6.36
N ILE A 134 -15.18 -11.54 6.31
CA ILE A 134 -16.02 -10.44 5.85
C ILE A 134 -16.48 -10.65 4.38
N LEU A 135 -15.63 -11.21 3.53
CA LEU A 135 -16.03 -11.57 2.16
C LEU A 135 -17.11 -12.67 2.13
N VAL A 136 -17.02 -13.65 3.03
CA VAL A 136 -18.07 -14.69 3.17
C VAL A 136 -19.36 -14.07 3.70
N ASP A 137 -19.28 -13.23 4.72
CA ASP A 137 -20.44 -12.52 5.27
C ASP A 137 -21.12 -11.63 4.21
N ALA A 138 -20.34 -11.12 3.26
CA ALA A 138 -20.83 -10.35 2.11
C ALA A 138 -21.32 -11.22 0.93
N GLY A 139 -21.33 -12.57 1.08
CA GLY A 139 -21.90 -13.49 0.09
C GLY A 139 -20.89 -14.28 -0.75
N ALA A 140 -19.59 -14.20 -0.47
CA ALA A 140 -18.63 -15.07 -1.14
C ALA A 140 -18.85 -16.55 -0.73
N ALA A 141 -18.72 -17.48 -1.70
CA ALA A 141 -18.96 -18.89 -1.48
C ALA A 141 -17.98 -19.54 -0.47
N GLN A 142 -16.80 -18.99 -0.32
CA GLN A 142 -15.76 -19.48 0.59
C GLN A 142 -14.79 -18.35 0.97
N PRO A 143 -14.06 -18.47 2.10
CA PRO A 143 -13.02 -17.50 2.46
C PRO A 143 -11.96 -17.41 1.38
N ARG A 144 -11.58 -16.19 1.02
CA ARG A 144 -10.50 -15.90 0.07
C ARG A 144 -9.72 -14.68 0.52
N PHE A 145 -8.42 -14.66 0.26
CA PHE A 145 -7.63 -13.45 0.40
C PHE A 145 -7.99 -12.44 -0.69
N VAL A 146 -7.93 -11.18 -0.36
CA VAL A 146 -7.91 -10.09 -1.36
C VAL A 146 -6.65 -10.29 -2.21
N PRO A 147 -6.75 -10.43 -3.56
CA PRO A 147 -5.62 -10.83 -4.39
C PRO A 147 -4.64 -9.68 -4.67
N THR A 148 -4.26 -8.98 -3.63
CA THR A 148 -3.21 -7.95 -3.61
C THR A 148 -2.64 -7.87 -2.20
N ALA A 149 -1.39 -7.46 -2.05
CA ALA A 149 -0.73 -7.32 -0.75
C ALA A 149 -1.29 -6.09 0.02
N ILE A 150 -2.58 -6.13 0.36
CA ILE A 150 -3.34 -4.99 0.89
C ILE A 150 -2.86 -4.56 2.27
N CYS A 151 -2.55 -5.52 3.16
CA CYS A 151 -2.04 -5.25 4.50
C CYS A 151 -0.67 -4.59 4.44
N ASP A 152 0.21 -5.08 3.57
CA ASP A 152 1.51 -4.46 3.29
C ASP A 152 1.37 -3.01 2.79
N ARG A 153 0.42 -2.75 1.89
CA ARG A 153 0.23 -1.40 1.32
C ARG A 153 -0.33 -0.43 2.36
N ILE A 154 -1.33 -0.83 3.13
CA ILE A 154 -1.91 -0.01 4.21
C ILE A 154 -0.84 0.33 5.25
N THR A 155 -0.09 -0.68 5.69
CA THR A 155 1.01 -0.47 6.66
C THR A 155 2.12 0.40 6.08
N GLY A 156 2.43 0.25 4.79
CA GLY A 156 3.39 1.11 4.11
C GLY A 156 2.96 2.58 4.09
N LEU A 157 1.68 2.86 3.82
CA LEU A 157 1.13 4.22 3.91
C LEU A 157 1.15 4.75 5.35
N ALA A 158 0.81 3.92 6.35
CA ALA A 158 0.90 4.29 7.75
C ALA A 158 2.35 4.62 8.16
N ALA A 159 3.33 3.87 7.65
CA ALA A 159 4.75 4.14 7.89
C ALA A 159 5.20 5.49 7.29
N VAL A 160 4.72 5.86 6.09
CA VAL A 160 4.98 7.20 5.52
C VAL A 160 4.41 8.29 6.42
N ASN A 161 3.16 8.14 6.89
CA ASN A 161 2.55 9.10 7.81
C ASN A 161 3.33 9.20 9.11
N ALA A 162 3.77 8.08 9.68
CA ALA A 162 4.55 8.04 10.91
C ALA A 162 5.93 8.73 10.73
N VAL A 163 6.63 8.48 9.64
CA VAL A 163 7.90 9.14 9.29
C VAL A 163 7.70 10.65 9.20
N THR A 164 6.72 11.11 8.42
CA THR A 164 6.49 12.55 8.22
C THR A 164 6.08 13.25 9.50
N ALA A 165 5.21 12.64 10.32
CA ALA A 165 4.84 13.16 11.63
C ALA A 165 6.02 13.24 12.60
N ALA A 166 6.88 12.20 12.62
CA ALA A 166 8.07 12.17 13.47
C ALA A 166 9.13 13.20 13.01
N LEU A 167 9.29 13.41 11.70
CA LEU A 167 10.15 14.47 11.17
C LEU A 167 9.63 15.87 11.55
N TYR A 168 8.31 16.09 11.47
CA TYR A 168 7.70 17.33 11.94
C TYR A 168 7.90 17.54 13.45
N PHE A 169 7.68 16.52 14.27
CA PHE A 169 7.99 16.58 15.70
C PHE A 169 9.46 16.95 15.96
N ARG A 170 10.38 16.27 15.25
CA ARG A 170 11.82 16.56 15.35
C ARG A 170 12.15 18.00 14.95
N SER A 171 11.49 18.54 13.92
CA SER A 171 11.72 19.93 13.50
C SER A 171 11.36 20.95 14.58
N ARG A 172 10.37 20.62 15.44
CA ARG A 172 9.92 21.47 16.53
C ARG A 172 10.71 21.29 17.84
N THR A 173 11.21 20.09 18.09
CA THR A 173 11.81 19.72 19.38
C THR A 173 13.31 19.48 19.32
N GLY A 174 13.86 19.24 18.15
CA GLY A 174 15.23 18.80 17.94
C GLY A 174 15.48 17.32 18.25
N LYS A 175 14.49 16.56 18.77
CA LYS A 175 14.66 15.20 19.28
C LYS A 175 14.28 14.15 18.23
N GLY A 176 15.12 13.10 18.11
CA GLY A 176 14.77 11.84 17.44
C GLY A 176 13.86 10.96 18.30
N GLN A 177 13.35 9.86 17.72
CA GLN A 177 12.53 8.89 18.45
C GLN A 177 12.43 7.56 17.71
N ALA A 178 12.11 6.49 18.46
CA ALA A 178 11.62 5.25 17.88
C ALA A 178 10.13 5.38 17.58
N VAL A 179 9.71 4.77 16.46
CA VAL A 179 8.31 4.70 16.02
C VAL A 179 7.99 3.28 15.61
N GLU A 180 6.90 2.75 16.12
CA GLU A 180 6.41 1.42 15.82
C GLU A 180 5.18 1.51 14.91
N VAL A 181 5.17 0.75 13.82
CA VAL A 181 4.06 0.67 12.86
C VAL A 181 3.71 -0.81 12.65
N PRO A 182 2.97 -1.43 13.58
CA PRO A 182 2.63 -2.84 13.50
C PRO A 182 1.50 -3.07 12.48
N MET A 183 1.67 -4.07 11.61
CA MET A 183 0.74 -4.34 10.51
C MET A 183 -0.62 -4.81 11.02
N PHE A 184 -0.64 -5.70 11.99
CA PHE A 184 -1.90 -6.25 12.54
C PHE A 184 -2.78 -5.15 13.13
N GLU A 185 -2.25 -4.35 14.04
CA GLU A 185 -2.99 -3.28 14.71
C GLU A 185 -3.40 -2.18 13.73
N THR A 186 -2.53 -1.84 12.78
CA THR A 186 -2.81 -0.85 11.74
C THR A 186 -3.99 -1.27 10.87
N VAL A 187 -4.00 -2.51 10.39
CA VAL A 187 -5.08 -3.02 9.53
C VAL A 187 -6.34 -3.35 10.33
N ALA A 188 -6.18 -3.86 11.57
CA ALA A 188 -7.31 -4.07 12.48
C ALA A 188 -8.05 -2.76 12.76
N HIS A 189 -7.33 -1.66 13.01
CA HIS A 189 -7.93 -0.33 13.18
C HIS A 189 -8.79 0.07 11.97
N MET A 190 -8.29 -0.15 10.74
CA MET A 190 -9.03 0.16 9.52
C MET A 190 -10.30 -0.70 9.39
N VAL A 191 -10.19 -2.02 9.60
CA VAL A 191 -11.32 -2.95 9.47
C VAL A 191 -12.37 -2.70 10.54
N LEU A 192 -11.95 -2.51 11.79
CA LEU A 192 -12.84 -2.31 12.92
C LEU A 192 -13.53 -0.95 12.90
N ALA A 193 -12.94 0.07 12.28
CA ALA A 193 -13.60 1.37 12.08
C ALA A 193 -14.94 1.22 11.35
N ASP A 194 -15.03 0.30 10.39
CA ASP A 194 -16.28 0.00 9.68
C ASP A 194 -17.11 -1.09 10.37
N HIS A 195 -16.50 -2.07 11.02
CA HIS A 195 -17.16 -3.33 11.41
C HIS A 195 -17.34 -3.54 12.92
N MET A 196 -17.00 -2.59 13.79
CA MET A 196 -17.38 -2.73 15.20
C MET A 196 -18.91 -2.77 15.40
N GLY A 197 -19.67 -2.03 14.61
CA GLY A 197 -21.13 -2.02 14.65
C GLY A 197 -21.66 -1.78 16.07
N GLY A 198 -22.61 -2.58 16.52
CA GLY A 198 -23.18 -2.47 17.88
C GLY A 198 -22.21 -2.76 19.03
N ARG A 199 -21.04 -3.33 18.72
CA ARG A 199 -19.95 -3.53 19.69
C ARG A 199 -19.17 -2.23 20.00
N THR A 200 -19.50 -1.14 19.33
CA THR A 200 -18.96 0.20 19.65
C THR A 200 -19.46 0.70 21.01
N PHE A 201 -20.64 0.25 21.42
CA PHE A 201 -21.27 0.69 22.68
C PHE A 201 -20.93 -0.26 23.83
N ASP A 202 -20.94 0.27 25.07
CA ASP A 202 -20.78 -0.48 26.30
C ASP A 202 -21.93 -0.12 27.26
N PRO A 203 -22.86 -1.05 27.55
CA PRO A 203 -22.96 -2.41 27.00
C PRO A 203 -23.27 -2.43 25.50
N PRO A 204 -22.93 -3.56 24.80
CA PRO A 204 -23.16 -3.68 23.38
C PRO A 204 -24.62 -3.52 22.96
N GLU A 205 -24.91 -2.71 21.93
CA GLU A 205 -26.25 -2.51 21.37
C GLU A 205 -26.54 -3.40 20.14
N GLY A 206 -25.68 -4.38 19.87
CA GLY A 206 -25.88 -5.30 18.74
C GLY A 206 -24.60 -6.06 18.37
N ARG A 207 -24.64 -6.68 17.19
CA ARG A 207 -23.52 -7.44 16.64
C ARG A 207 -22.49 -6.53 15.97
N SER A 208 -21.28 -7.06 15.77
CA SER A 208 -20.31 -6.50 14.84
C SER A 208 -20.82 -6.64 13.38
N GLY A 209 -20.22 -5.87 12.50
CA GLY A 209 -20.54 -5.84 11.08
C GLY A 209 -21.28 -4.55 10.65
N TYR A 210 -21.01 -4.10 9.43
CA TYR A 210 -21.72 -2.98 8.82
C TYR A 210 -22.70 -3.54 7.77
N GLY A 211 -23.98 -3.58 8.08
CA GLY A 211 -25.01 -4.24 7.28
C GLY A 211 -25.05 -3.82 5.81
N ARG A 212 -24.78 -2.54 5.51
CA ARG A 212 -24.69 -2.07 4.13
C ARG A 212 -23.49 -2.69 3.38
N MET A 213 -22.32 -2.81 4.02
CA MET A 213 -21.13 -3.39 3.42
C MET A 213 -21.28 -4.89 3.20
N LEU A 214 -22.02 -5.55 4.09
CA LEU A 214 -22.25 -7.00 4.09
C LEU A 214 -23.50 -7.42 3.30
N ALA A 215 -24.23 -6.46 2.67
CA ALA A 215 -25.42 -6.79 1.90
C ALA A 215 -25.06 -7.66 0.67
N PRO A 216 -25.74 -8.82 0.45
CA PRO A 216 -25.36 -9.78 -0.60
C PRO A 216 -25.29 -9.22 -2.02
N HIS A 217 -26.15 -8.26 -2.32
CA HIS A 217 -26.21 -7.61 -3.64
C HIS A 217 -25.37 -6.32 -3.74
N ARG A 218 -24.53 -6.02 -2.76
CA ARG A 218 -23.57 -4.93 -2.85
C ARG A 218 -22.33 -5.39 -3.63
N ALA A 219 -22.48 -5.44 -4.93
CA ALA A 219 -21.47 -5.91 -5.88
C ALA A 219 -21.59 -5.12 -7.19
N PRO A 220 -20.66 -5.20 -8.11
CA PRO A 220 -20.89 -4.81 -9.49
C PRO A 220 -22.13 -5.51 -10.03
N TYR A 221 -23.04 -4.77 -10.64
CA TYR A 221 -24.30 -5.30 -11.12
C TYR A 221 -24.14 -5.94 -12.49
N ALA A 222 -24.68 -7.16 -12.65
CA ALA A 222 -24.73 -7.83 -13.94
C ALA A 222 -25.67 -7.07 -14.89
N THR A 223 -25.26 -6.91 -16.13
CA THR A 223 -26.04 -6.40 -17.26
C THR A 223 -26.32 -7.53 -18.25
N LYS A 224 -26.87 -7.24 -19.42
CA LYS A 224 -27.06 -8.25 -20.46
C LYS A 224 -25.77 -8.81 -21.06
N ASP A 225 -24.68 -8.04 -20.98
CA ASP A 225 -23.40 -8.31 -21.68
C ASP A 225 -22.15 -8.13 -20.82
N GLY A 226 -22.29 -7.94 -19.51
CA GLY A 226 -21.16 -7.74 -18.61
C GLY A 226 -21.56 -7.23 -17.25
N TYR A 227 -20.84 -6.23 -16.75
CA TYR A 227 -21.08 -5.64 -15.43
C TYR A 227 -20.88 -4.13 -15.44
N VAL A 228 -21.59 -3.44 -14.54
CA VAL A 228 -21.37 -2.02 -14.24
C VAL A 228 -21.34 -1.79 -12.72
N CYS A 229 -20.57 -0.79 -12.29
CA CYS A 229 -20.59 -0.30 -10.92
C CYS A 229 -21.51 0.93 -10.85
N VAL A 230 -22.59 0.83 -10.09
CA VAL A 230 -23.61 1.89 -9.96
C VAL A 230 -23.81 2.23 -8.50
N LEU A 231 -23.92 3.52 -8.18
CA LEU A 231 -24.25 4.00 -6.85
C LEU A 231 -25.41 4.99 -6.89
N ILE A 232 -26.61 4.53 -6.54
CA ILE A 232 -27.79 5.36 -6.34
C ILE A 232 -27.81 5.76 -4.86
N TYR A 233 -27.32 6.96 -4.54
CA TYR A 233 -26.97 7.31 -3.16
C TYR A 233 -28.01 8.18 -2.46
N ASN A 234 -28.46 9.26 -3.07
CA ASN A 234 -29.35 10.26 -2.48
C ASN A 234 -30.74 10.27 -3.16
N ASP A 235 -31.68 11.03 -2.60
CA ASP A 235 -33.05 11.11 -3.09
C ASP A 235 -33.15 11.59 -4.55
N LYS A 236 -32.28 12.55 -4.94
CA LYS A 236 -32.15 13.00 -6.33
C LYS A 236 -31.81 11.84 -7.28
N HIS A 237 -30.85 11.00 -6.90
CA HIS A 237 -30.46 9.85 -7.71
C HIS A 237 -31.58 8.81 -7.80
N TRP A 238 -32.32 8.54 -6.70
CA TRP A 238 -33.43 7.61 -6.68
C TRP A 238 -34.58 8.08 -7.55
N ARG A 239 -34.99 9.35 -7.45
CA ARG A 239 -36.05 9.92 -8.32
C ARG A 239 -35.66 9.82 -9.78
N ARG A 240 -34.45 10.15 -10.16
CA ARG A 240 -33.94 10.03 -11.52
C ARG A 240 -33.86 8.58 -12.01
N PHE A 241 -33.44 7.67 -11.15
CA PHE A 241 -33.36 6.25 -11.46
C PHE A 241 -34.77 5.69 -11.73
N PHE A 242 -35.75 6.01 -10.89
CA PHE A 242 -37.14 5.61 -11.11
C PHE A 242 -37.72 6.17 -12.43
N ALA A 243 -37.40 7.41 -12.76
CA ALA A 243 -37.79 7.99 -14.07
C ALA A 243 -37.16 7.22 -15.24
N LEU A 244 -35.87 6.82 -15.15
CA LEU A 244 -35.22 6.04 -16.20
C LEU A 244 -35.82 4.64 -16.42
N ILE A 245 -36.43 4.05 -15.40
CA ILE A 245 -37.05 2.73 -15.49
C ILE A 245 -38.59 2.82 -15.65
N GLY A 246 -39.15 4.04 -15.77
CA GLY A 246 -40.59 4.26 -15.93
C GLY A 246 -41.41 3.93 -14.67
N ARG A 247 -40.86 4.14 -13.50
CA ARG A 247 -41.46 3.84 -12.18
C ARG A 247 -41.37 5.04 -11.24
N GLU A 248 -41.72 6.23 -11.71
CA GLU A 248 -41.59 7.50 -10.99
C GLU A 248 -42.38 7.52 -9.68
N ASP A 249 -43.49 6.81 -9.62
CA ASP A 249 -44.35 6.65 -8.45
C ASP A 249 -43.66 5.92 -7.30
N MET A 250 -42.69 5.06 -7.57
CA MET A 250 -42.06 4.19 -6.56
C MET A 250 -41.37 4.94 -5.44
N PHE A 251 -40.88 6.14 -5.70
CA PHE A 251 -40.19 6.91 -4.65
C PHE A 251 -41.14 7.27 -3.50
N GLU A 252 -42.43 7.53 -3.79
CA GLU A 252 -43.42 7.89 -2.80
C GLU A 252 -44.29 6.68 -2.38
N SER A 253 -44.55 5.74 -3.30
CA SER A 253 -45.45 4.62 -3.04
C SER A 253 -44.81 3.43 -2.34
N ASP A 254 -43.52 3.24 -2.50
CA ASP A 254 -42.80 2.12 -1.87
C ASP A 254 -42.02 2.59 -0.66
N ALA A 255 -42.47 2.20 0.54
CA ALA A 255 -41.88 2.58 1.82
C ALA A 255 -40.39 2.26 1.94
N ARG A 256 -39.85 1.30 1.17
CA ARG A 256 -38.42 0.96 1.18
C ARG A 256 -37.53 2.08 0.66
N PHE A 257 -38.05 2.96 -0.21
CA PHE A 257 -37.26 3.97 -0.93
C PHE A 257 -37.52 5.39 -0.48
N SER A 258 -38.62 5.66 0.26
CA SER A 258 -39.09 7.00 0.58
C SER A 258 -38.11 7.88 1.38
N THR A 259 -37.25 7.29 2.19
CA THR A 259 -36.25 8.01 2.98
C THR A 259 -34.90 7.30 3.01
N GLN A 260 -33.82 8.03 3.31
CA GLN A 260 -32.49 7.43 3.49
C GLN A 260 -32.47 6.36 4.62
N GLU A 261 -33.22 6.59 5.70
CA GLU A 261 -33.33 5.66 6.81
C GLU A 261 -34.07 4.38 6.40
N ALA A 262 -35.17 4.53 5.65
CA ALA A 262 -35.91 3.39 5.12
C ALA A 262 -35.06 2.54 4.17
N ARG A 263 -34.32 3.17 3.27
CA ARG A 263 -33.38 2.47 2.38
C ARG A 263 -32.28 1.74 3.18
N SER A 264 -31.75 2.36 4.23
CA SER A 264 -30.72 1.73 5.08
C SER A 264 -31.27 0.51 5.81
N ARG A 265 -32.49 0.58 6.35
CA ARG A 265 -33.15 -0.55 6.99
C ARG A 265 -33.48 -1.70 6.03
N ASN A 266 -33.79 -1.38 4.78
CA ASN A 266 -34.17 -2.34 3.76
C ASN A 266 -33.06 -2.61 2.74
N ILE A 267 -31.79 -2.36 3.08
CA ILE A 267 -30.70 -2.25 2.11
C ILE A 267 -30.53 -3.48 1.22
N ALA A 268 -30.73 -4.68 1.73
CA ALA A 268 -30.67 -5.90 0.93
C ALA A 268 -31.73 -5.94 -0.17
N ALA A 269 -32.98 -5.59 0.15
CA ALA A 269 -34.08 -5.52 -0.81
C ALA A 269 -33.89 -4.38 -1.81
N VAL A 270 -33.33 -3.25 -1.37
CA VAL A 270 -33.00 -2.11 -2.23
C VAL A 270 -31.94 -2.49 -3.26
N TYR A 271 -30.86 -3.16 -2.85
CA TYR A 271 -29.81 -3.60 -3.77
C TYR A 271 -30.28 -4.74 -4.71
N ALA A 272 -31.11 -5.67 -4.20
CA ALA A 272 -31.72 -6.70 -5.03
C ALA A 272 -32.57 -6.08 -6.16
N PHE A 273 -33.42 -5.08 -5.83
CA PHE A 273 -34.21 -4.36 -6.82
C PHE A 273 -33.33 -3.68 -7.88
N VAL A 274 -32.24 -3.01 -7.47
CA VAL A 274 -31.31 -2.39 -8.43
C VAL A 274 -30.69 -3.46 -9.33
N ALA A 275 -30.28 -4.60 -8.78
CA ALA A 275 -29.69 -5.70 -9.56
C ALA A 275 -30.65 -6.21 -10.64
N GLU A 276 -31.95 -6.40 -10.29
CA GLU A 276 -33.00 -6.80 -11.25
C GLU A 276 -33.15 -5.80 -12.37
N GLN A 277 -33.17 -4.49 -12.06
CA GLN A 277 -33.32 -3.46 -13.07
C GLN A 277 -32.13 -3.34 -14.00
N ILE A 278 -30.90 -3.39 -13.42
CA ILE A 278 -29.66 -3.27 -14.21
C ILE A 278 -29.50 -4.45 -15.18
N ALA A 279 -29.95 -5.65 -14.82
CA ALA A 279 -29.91 -6.82 -15.70
C ALA A 279 -30.77 -6.67 -17.00
N THR A 280 -31.60 -5.64 -17.09
CA THR A 280 -32.54 -5.46 -18.22
C THR A 280 -31.95 -4.82 -19.48
N ARG A 281 -30.75 -4.23 -19.40
CA ARG A 281 -30.07 -3.52 -20.51
C ARG A 281 -28.61 -3.87 -20.60
N THR A 282 -27.95 -3.46 -21.68
CA THR A 282 -26.51 -3.61 -21.88
C THR A 282 -25.70 -2.65 -21.00
N SER A 283 -24.43 -2.96 -20.80
CA SER A 283 -23.49 -2.09 -20.07
C SER A 283 -23.39 -0.71 -20.72
N ALA A 284 -23.27 -0.65 -22.04
CA ALA A 284 -23.16 0.60 -22.78
C ALA A 284 -24.42 1.48 -22.63
N GLU A 285 -25.61 0.87 -22.67
CA GLU A 285 -26.89 1.59 -22.46
C GLU A 285 -26.95 2.18 -21.05
N TRP A 286 -26.61 1.40 -20.01
CA TRP A 286 -26.62 1.87 -18.62
C TRP A 286 -25.58 2.96 -18.35
N LEU A 287 -24.36 2.82 -18.85
CA LEU A 287 -23.32 3.83 -18.73
C LEU A 287 -23.78 5.19 -19.31
N ARG A 288 -24.44 5.17 -20.49
CA ARG A 288 -24.94 6.39 -21.09
C ARG A 288 -26.10 6.96 -20.28
N LEU A 289 -27.17 6.17 -20.02
CA LEU A 289 -28.41 6.63 -19.38
C LEU A 289 -28.15 7.17 -17.95
N LEU A 290 -27.38 6.45 -17.16
CA LEU A 290 -27.09 6.86 -15.78
C LEU A 290 -26.15 8.09 -15.73
N LYS A 291 -25.21 8.21 -16.66
CA LYS A 291 -24.38 9.40 -16.80
C LYS A 291 -25.20 10.63 -17.20
N GLU A 292 -26.10 10.51 -18.18
CA GLU A 292 -27.02 11.59 -18.57
C GLU A 292 -27.97 12.01 -17.43
N ALA A 293 -28.35 11.06 -16.58
CA ALA A 293 -29.15 11.31 -15.38
C ALA A 293 -28.35 11.82 -14.19
N ASP A 294 -27.04 12.04 -14.33
CA ASP A 294 -26.14 12.45 -13.22
C ASP A 294 -26.23 11.48 -12.02
N ILE A 295 -26.23 10.17 -12.32
CA ILE A 295 -26.15 9.08 -11.35
C ILE A 295 -24.76 8.45 -11.48
N PRO A 296 -23.98 8.32 -10.41
CA PRO A 296 -22.64 7.73 -10.44
C PRO A 296 -22.63 6.32 -11.04
N VAL A 297 -21.90 6.15 -12.11
CA VAL A 297 -21.73 4.87 -12.81
C VAL A 297 -20.35 4.77 -13.43
N THR A 298 -19.74 3.58 -13.36
CA THR A 298 -18.47 3.25 -14.04
C THR A 298 -18.54 1.85 -14.63
N PRO A 299 -17.75 1.53 -15.66
CA PRO A 299 -17.54 0.15 -16.06
C PRO A 299 -16.85 -0.63 -14.93
N LEU A 300 -16.88 -1.94 -15.01
CA LEU A 300 -16.02 -2.83 -14.24
C LEU A 300 -14.81 -3.16 -15.11
N ASN A 301 -13.67 -2.57 -14.80
CA ASN A 301 -12.43 -2.79 -15.57
C ASN A 301 -11.70 -4.06 -15.13
N SER A 302 -11.11 -4.75 -16.09
CA SER A 302 -10.02 -5.69 -15.88
C SER A 302 -8.70 -4.93 -15.61
N VAL A 303 -7.63 -5.66 -15.21
CA VAL A 303 -6.30 -5.05 -15.04
C VAL A 303 -5.75 -4.52 -16.37
N ASP A 304 -5.97 -5.22 -17.48
CA ASP A 304 -5.52 -4.77 -18.81
C ASP A 304 -6.24 -3.49 -19.25
N GLU A 305 -7.56 -3.42 -19.06
CA GLU A 305 -8.35 -2.20 -19.33
C GLU A 305 -7.91 -1.03 -18.44
N LEU A 306 -7.56 -1.30 -17.16
CA LEU A 306 -7.02 -0.27 -16.28
C LEU A 306 -5.65 0.23 -16.76
N ILE A 307 -4.79 -0.65 -17.27
CA ILE A 307 -3.47 -0.29 -17.83
C ILE A 307 -3.63 0.64 -19.06
N ASP A 308 -4.69 0.46 -19.84
CA ASP A 308 -4.97 1.22 -21.06
C ASP A 308 -6.04 2.31 -20.86
N ASP A 309 -6.37 2.63 -19.60
CA ASP A 309 -7.39 3.61 -19.24
C ASP A 309 -7.02 5.01 -19.79
N PRO A 310 -7.94 5.68 -20.52
CA PRO A 310 -7.69 6.95 -21.18
C PRO A 310 -7.44 8.10 -20.17
N HIS A 311 -8.04 8.04 -18.98
CA HIS A 311 -7.79 9.04 -17.94
C HIS A 311 -6.38 8.91 -17.37
N LEU A 312 -5.93 7.68 -17.09
CA LEU A 312 -4.57 7.42 -16.63
C LEU A 312 -3.53 7.84 -17.68
N ALA A 313 -3.82 7.60 -18.96
CA ALA A 313 -2.97 8.06 -20.07
C ALA A 313 -2.90 9.60 -20.13
N ALA A 314 -4.05 10.29 -20.11
CA ALA A 314 -4.13 11.74 -20.14
C ALA A 314 -3.49 12.40 -18.90
N ALA A 315 -3.58 11.76 -17.73
CA ALA A 315 -2.98 12.23 -16.49
C ALA A 315 -1.44 12.00 -16.43
N GLY A 316 -0.85 11.35 -17.45
CA GLY A 316 0.58 11.00 -17.44
C GLY A 316 0.95 10.04 -16.31
N PHE A 317 0.02 9.13 -15.98
CA PHE A 317 0.24 8.16 -14.88
C PHE A 317 1.34 7.16 -15.22
N PHE A 318 1.46 6.77 -16.48
CA PHE A 318 2.54 5.91 -16.94
C PHE A 318 3.66 6.73 -17.57
N VAL A 319 4.89 6.42 -17.20
CA VAL A 319 6.10 7.05 -17.72
C VAL A 319 7.05 5.98 -18.24
N SER A 320 7.74 6.29 -19.35
CA SER A 320 8.81 5.45 -19.88
C SER A 320 10.12 5.81 -19.20
N ALA A 321 10.88 4.81 -18.77
CA ALA A 321 12.21 4.96 -18.22
C ALA A 321 13.17 3.98 -18.88
N SER A 322 14.41 4.40 -19.12
CA SER A 322 15.47 3.51 -19.60
C SER A 322 16.24 2.94 -18.42
N HIS A 323 16.29 1.63 -18.33
CA HIS A 323 17.05 0.92 -17.28
C HIS A 323 18.32 0.32 -17.87
N PRO A 324 19.48 0.38 -17.18
CA PRO A 324 20.75 -0.09 -17.72
C PRO A 324 20.76 -1.56 -18.15
N SER A 325 20.07 -2.45 -17.43
CA SER A 325 19.98 -3.87 -17.77
C SER A 325 18.63 -4.25 -18.38
N GLU A 326 17.53 -3.62 -17.98
CA GLU A 326 16.17 -4.02 -18.40
C GLU A 326 15.68 -3.28 -19.66
N GLY A 327 16.45 -2.28 -20.16
CA GLY A 327 16.04 -1.49 -21.31
C GLY A 327 14.83 -0.61 -21.01
N SER A 328 13.90 -0.48 -21.95
CA SER A 328 12.71 0.33 -21.76
C SER A 328 11.73 -0.30 -20.76
N LEU A 329 11.34 0.47 -19.74
CA LEU A 329 10.36 0.13 -18.72
C LEU A 329 9.17 1.07 -18.77
N ARG A 330 7.97 0.55 -18.54
CA ARG A 330 6.76 1.33 -18.28
C ARG A 330 6.56 1.37 -16.74
N LEU A 331 6.76 2.52 -16.15
CA LEU A 331 6.64 2.73 -14.70
C LEU A 331 5.45 3.63 -14.39
N MET A 332 4.96 3.58 -13.15
CA MET A 332 3.89 4.46 -12.67
C MET A 332 4.52 5.72 -12.07
N ALA A 333 4.03 6.90 -12.44
CA ALA A 333 4.40 8.14 -11.78
C ALA A 333 3.82 8.20 -10.36
N ALA A 334 4.38 9.05 -9.50
CA ALA A 334 3.75 9.35 -8.21
C ALA A 334 2.36 9.99 -8.44
N PRO A 335 1.29 9.50 -7.77
CA PRO A 335 -0.08 9.95 -8.08
C PRO A 335 -0.38 11.37 -7.62
N GLY A 336 0.36 11.91 -6.65
CA GLY A 336 0.16 13.25 -6.12
C GLY A 336 0.80 14.34 -6.99
N SER A 337 0.24 15.55 -6.93
CA SER A 337 0.84 16.76 -7.52
C SER A 337 0.98 17.84 -6.46
N TRP A 338 2.07 18.59 -6.49
CA TRP A 338 2.42 19.62 -5.53
C TRP A 338 2.62 20.94 -6.25
N SER A 339 1.94 22.00 -5.82
CA SER A 339 1.99 23.30 -6.49
C SER A 339 3.34 24.01 -6.33
N GLN A 340 4.12 23.69 -5.32
CA GLN A 340 5.37 24.35 -5.00
C GLN A 340 6.60 23.43 -5.10
N ALA A 341 6.47 22.15 -4.75
CA ALA A 341 7.56 21.20 -4.83
C ALA A 341 7.55 20.52 -6.21
N PRO A 342 8.65 20.54 -6.97
CA PRO A 342 8.74 19.77 -8.20
C PRO A 342 8.65 18.27 -7.89
N ARG A 343 8.09 17.50 -8.82
CA ARG A 343 8.21 16.02 -8.74
C ARG A 343 9.69 15.65 -8.80
N ALA A 344 10.08 14.68 -7.98
CA ALA A 344 11.39 14.07 -8.10
C ALA A 344 11.54 13.46 -9.51
N GLU A 345 12.70 13.61 -10.11
CA GLU A 345 13.03 12.93 -11.36
C GLU A 345 12.93 11.41 -11.13
N LEU A 346 12.22 10.73 -12.03
CA LEU A 346 12.03 9.30 -11.89
C LEU A 346 13.29 8.57 -12.34
N ARG A 347 14.00 7.98 -11.39
CA ARG A 347 15.13 7.07 -11.63
C ARG A 347 14.64 5.61 -11.50
N PRO A 348 15.00 4.72 -12.42
CA PRO A 348 14.64 3.31 -12.31
C PRO A 348 15.25 2.67 -11.06
N ALA A 349 14.72 1.49 -10.67
CA ALA A 349 15.21 0.76 -9.52
C ALA A 349 16.67 0.31 -9.72
N PRO A 350 17.53 0.39 -8.70
CA PRO A 350 18.95 0.08 -8.87
C PRO A 350 19.21 -1.43 -8.98
N ARG A 351 20.28 -1.80 -9.69
CA ARG A 351 20.85 -3.15 -9.64
C ARG A 351 21.43 -3.40 -8.24
N LEU A 352 21.61 -4.66 -7.87
CA LEU A 352 22.13 -5.05 -6.57
C LEU A 352 23.56 -4.49 -6.37
N GLY A 353 23.73 -3.67 -5.34
CA GLY A 353 25.02 -3.06 -5.00
C GLY A 353 25.52 -1.98 -5.95
N GLU A 354 24.66 -1.49 -6.87
CA GLU A 354 25.04 -0.49 -7.89
C GLU A 354 25.72 0.74 -7.31
N HIS A 355 25.30 1.16 -6.11
CA HIS A 355 25.81 2.37 -5.47
C HIS A 355 26.69 2.09 -4.22
N SER A 356 27.08 0.83 -3.98
CA SER A 356 27.77 0.46 -2.75
C SER A 356 29.06 1.26 -2.53
N ALA A 357 29.91 1.35 -3.55
CA ALA A 357 31.19 2.07 -3.43
C ALA A 357 31.00 3.59 -3.26
N GLU A 358 30.00 4.17 -3.90
CA GLU A 358 29.64 5.57 -3.77
C GLU A 358 29.18 5.90 -2.36
N ILE A 359 28.19 5.14 -1.86
CA ILE A 359 27.59 5.34 -0.54
C ILE A 359 28.64 5.13 0.58
N LEU A 360 29.51 4.13 0.44
CA LEU A 360 30.59 3.89 1.42
C LEU A 360 31.60 5.04 1.43
N ARG A 361 31.94 5.64 0.28
CA ARG A 361 32.77 6.86 0.24
C ARG A 361 32.09 8.04 0.94
N GLU A 362 30.78 8.25 0.73
CA GLU A 362 29.99 9.27 1.44
C GLU A 362 29.97 9.02 2.96
N ALA A 363 30.04 7.77 3.39
CA ALA A 363 30.17 7.37 4.78
C ALA A 363 31.60 7.59 5.35
N GLY A 364 32.56 7.98 4.49
CA GLY A 364 33.94 8.29 4.88
C GLY A 364 34.91 7.10 4.84
N TYR A 365 34.55 6.05 4.08
CA TYR A 365 35.49 4.95 3.81
C TYR A 365 36.46 5.32 2.69
N THR A 366 37.73 4.97 2.88
CA THR A 366 38.76 5.10 1.87
C THR A 366 38.60 4.04 0.75
N PRO A 367 39.13 4.26 -0.45
CA PRO A 367 39.12 3.24 -1.50
C PRO A 367 39.68 1.89 -1.05
N ALA A 368 40.79 1.88 -0.28
CA ALA A 368 41.41 0.67 0.21
C ALA A 368 40.51 -0.10 1.20
N GLU A 369 39.79 0.60 2.09
CA GLU A 369 38.84 -0.04 3.00
C GLU A 369 37.65 -0.63 2.24
N ILE A 370 37.14 0.05 1.19
CA ILE A 370 36.07 -0.45 0.36
C ILE A 370 36.50 -1.70 -0.41
N GLU A 371 37.70 -1.71 -0.99
CA GLU A 371 38.26 -2.89 -1.65
C GLU A 371 38.42 -4.06 -0.69
N ALA A 372 38.86 -3.82 0.54
CA ALA A 372 38.96 -4.85 1.57
C ALA A 372 37.55 -5.39 1.95
N MET A 373 36.53 -4.55 2.02
CA MET A 373 35.14 -4.98 2.27
C MET A 373 34.59 -5.83 1.12
N ILE A 374 34.93 -5.48 -0.13
CA ILE A 374 34.53 -6.26 -1.32
C ILE A 374 35.27 -7.61 -1.32
N ALA A 375 36.59 -7.60 -1.18
CA ALA A 375 37.41 -8.82 -1.14
C ALA A 375 36.96 -9.77 0.00
N GLY A 376 36.57 -9.18 1.12
CA GLY A 376 36.04 -9.90 2.27
C GLY A 376 34.59 -10.36 2.14
N GLY A 377 33.86 -10.00 1.07
CA GLY A 377 32.45 -10.35 0.89
C GLY A 377 31.49 -9.66 1.87
N VAL A 378 31.90 -8.52 2.45
CA VAL A 378 31.07 -7.70 3.33
C VAL A 378 30.10 -6.83 2.54
N THR A 379 30.56 -6.36 1.39
CA THR A 379 29.77 -5.60 0.41
C THR A 379 30.00 -6.17 -0.98
N LEU A 380 29.09 -5.85 -1.89
CA LEU A 380 29.24 -6.11 -3.31
C LEU A 380 29.11 -4.79 -4.06
N THR A 381 29.82 -4.69 -5.16
CA THR A 381 29.58 -3.66 -6.16
C THR A 381 29.03 -4.30 -7.41
N ASP A 382 28.23 -3.55 -8.14
CA ASP A 382 27.76 -3.99 -9.45
C ASP A 382 28.99 -4.30 -10.35
N ARG A 383 29.20 -5.56 -10.63
CA ARG A 383 30.17 -5.96 -11.66
C ARG A 383 29.47 -5.63 -12.98
N LYS A 384 29.97 -4.64 -13.72
CA LYS A 384 29.58 -4.44 -15.11
C LYS A 384 29.68 -5.80 -15.79
N ALA A 385 28.52 -6.34 -16.18
CA ALA A 385 28.42 -7.53 -16.99
C ALA A 385 29.08 -7.29 -18.34
#